data_2e924aaa96855d9cc50f3ac7b4f26d73
#
_entry.id   2e924aaa96855d9cc50f3ac7b4f26d73
#
_cell.length_a   1.000
_cell.length_b   1.000
_cell.length_c   1.000
_cell.angle_alpha   90.00
_cell.angle_beta   90.00
_cell.angle_gamma   90.00
#
_symmetry.space_group_name_H-M   'P 1'
#
loop_
_entity.id
_entity.type
_entity.pdbx_description
1 polymer ?
#
loop_
_entity_poly.entity_id
_entity_poly.type
_entity_poly.pdbx_seq_one_letter_code
_entity_poly.pdbx_strand_id
1 'polypeptide(L)'
;MPERICDLGSSVRNGKTFSLTVCGETIDVDLETGLGITGIAPKCAKIHKAIYDSQDCSIIKHVTDPDVIAVSCTGEDMIPMIDDFAQIAGVDVKNRPWIDGDTDACAKDIAKAMDSRNAILIQGNGAIITGNSDGDMQALEIIMDKGCEAVIDTDIFNRPHYVPKVECFLMRTVYLAKYSKEINKK
;
A
#
# COMPACT_ATOMS: atom_id res chain seq x y z
N MET A 1 6.18 -19.42 15.79
CA MET A 1 7.02 -19.19 14.60
C MET A 1 6.35 -18.06 13.84
N PRO A 2 7.07 -17.03 13.36
CA PRO A 2 6.44 -16.08 12.48
C PRO A 2 5.89 -16.85 11.26
N GLU A 3 4.61 -16.61 10.95
CA GLU A 3 4.01 -17.16 9.73
C GLU A 3 4.85 -16.70 8.55
N ARG A 4 5.04 -17.59 7.59
CA ARG A 4 5.84 -17.30 6.39
C ARG A 4 5.21 -16.12 5.67
N ILE A 5 6.00 -15.07 5.41
CA ILE A 5 5.57 -13.92 4.61
C ILE A 5 4.99 -14.44 3.29
N CYS A 6 3.75 -14.07 3.02
CA CYS A 6 3.08 -14.41 1.77
C CYS A 6 3.41 -13.32 0.74
N ASP A 7 3.99 -13.70 -0.41
CA ASP A 7 4.19 -12.74 -1.50
C ASP A 7 2.83 -12.33 -2.09
N LEU A 8 2.48 -11.06 -1.89
CA LEU A 8 1.25 -10.47 -2.45
C LEU A 8 1.48 -9.86 -3.84
N GLY A 9 2.72 -9.83 -4.31
CA GLY A 9 3.10 -9.47 -5.65
C GLY A 9 3.14 -7.97 -5.93
N SER A 10 3.50 -7.68 -7.18
CA SER A 10 3.47 -6.33 -7.75
C SER A 10 2.70 -6.36 -9.05
N SER A 11 1.96 -5.30 -9.36
CA SER A 11 1.21 -5.24 -10.61
C SER A 11 1.26 -3.89 -11.29
N VAL A 12 1.08 -3.93 -12.62
CA VAL A 12 0.97 -2.75 -13.48
C VAL A 12 -0.33 -2.84 -14.26
N ARG A 13 -1.11 -1.76 -14.24
CA ARG A 13 -2.39 -1.65 -14.95
C ARG A 13 -2.15 -1.41 -16.44
N ASN A 14 -2.83 -2.18 -17.28
CA ASN A 14 -2.76 -2.14 -18.74
C ASN A 14 -4.17 -2.00 -19.34
N GLY A 15 -4.79 -0.82 -19.17
CA GLY A 15 -6.16 -0.58 -19.66
C GLY A 15 -7.19 -1.42 -18.91
N LYS A 16 -7.76 -2.44 -19.55
CA LYS A 16 -8.76 -3.36 -18.98
C LYS A 16 -8.17 -4.57 -18.26
N THR A 17 -6.86 -4.65 -18.17
CA THR A 17 -6.13 -5.75 -17.52
C THR A 17 -5.07 -5.20 -16.58
N PHE A 18 -4.47 -6.06 -15.78
CA PHE A 18 -3.22 -5.77 -15.09
C PHE A 18 -2.30 -6.99 -15.13
N SER A 19 -1.01 -6.74 -15.28
CA SER A 19 0.02 -7.77 -15.21
C SER A 19 0.48 -7.88 -13.76
N LEU A 20 0.23 -9.03 -13.14
CA LEU A 20 0.59 -9.34 -11.75
C LEU A 20 1.78 -10.27 -11.71
N THR A 21 2.85 -9.84 -11.04
CA THR A 21 4.03 -10.65 -10.79
C THR A 21 4.07 -11.11 -9.33
N VAL A 22 4.08 -12.42 -9.10
CA VAL A 22 4.13 -13.06 -7.77
C VAL A 22 5.14 -14.20 -7.82
N CYS A 23 6.06 -14.25 -6.87
CA CYS A 23 7.11 -15.27 -6.80
C CYS A 23 7.90 -15.42 -8.12
N GLY A 24 8.08 -14.35 -8.87
CA GLY A 24 8.78 -14.32 -10.15
C GLY A 24 7.98 -14.77 -11.36
N GLU A 25 6.72 -15.16 -11.21
CA GLU A 25 5.81 -15.49 -12.30
C GLU A 25 4.87 -14.31 -12.59
N THR A 26 4.66 -13.99 -13.87
CA THR A 26 3.77 -12.92 -14.30
C THR A 26 2.52 -13.50 -14.95
N ILE A 27 1.36 -13.02 -14.51
CA ILE A 27 0.04 -13.43 -15.00
C ILE A 27 -0.75 -12.19 -15.34
N ASP A 28 -1.35 -12.16 -16.53
CA ASP A 28 -2.31 -11.12 -16.89
C ASP A 28 -3.70 -11.46 -16.34
N VAL A 29 -4.32 -10.49 -15.70
CA VAL A 29 -5.60 -10.61 -15.04
C VAL A 29 -6.58 -9.60 -15.65
N ASP A 30 -7.78 -10.03 -15.96
CA ASP A 30 -8.86 -9.18 -16.45
C ASP A 30 -9.45 -8.36 -15.28
N LEU A 31 -9.54 -7.03 -15.44
CA LEU A 31 -10.02 -6.12 -14.39
C LEU A 31 -11.52 -6.25 -14.11
N GLU A 32 -12.33 -6.63 -15.10
CA GLU A 32 -13.76 -6.77 -14.91
C GLU A 32 -14.10 -8.03 -14.12
N THR A 33 -13.52 -9.16 -14.53
CA THR A 33 -13.83 -10.48 -13.95
C THR A 33 -12.93 -10.90 -12.80
N GLY A 34 -11.70 -10.38 -12.76
CA GLY A 34 -10.64 -10.82 -11.82
C GLY A 34 -10.05 -12.19 -12.17
N LEU A 35 -10.35 -12.72 -13.37
CA LEU A 35 -9.85 -14.01 -13.84
C LEU A 35 -8.51 -13.84 -14.55
N GLY A 36 -7.63 -14.82 -14.39
CA GLY A 36 -6.38 -14.88 -15.14
C GLY A 36 -6.63 -15.14 -16.62
N ILE A 37 -5.98 -14.38 -17.49
CA ILE A 37 -6.03 -14.52 -18.94
C ILE A 37 -5.00 -15.54 -19.40
N THR A 38 -3.79 -15.48 -18.83
CA THR A 38 -2.65 -16.33 -19.20
C THR A 38 -2.47 -17.54 -18.28
N GLY A 39 -3.30 -17.66 -17.23
CA GLY A 39 -3.22 -18.74 -16.24
C GLY A 39 -4.25 -18.58 -15.13
N ILE A 40 -4.06 -19.33 -14.04
CA ILE A 40 -4.92 -19.21 -12.85
C ILE A 40 -4.43 -18.02 -12.02
N ALA A 41 -5.28 -17.03 -11.82
CA ALA A 41 -4.96 -15.88 -10.98
C ALA A 41 -4.72 -16.32 -9.52
N PRO A 42 -3.61 -15.91 -8.89
CA PRO A 42 -3.36 -16.18 -7.49
C PRO A 42 -4.35 -15.43 -6.59
N LYS A 43 -4.56 -15.90 -5.36
CA LYS A 43 -5.53 -15.31 -4.42
C LYS A 43 -5.30 -13.81 -4.19
N CYS A 44 -4.05 -13.36 -4.15
CA CYS A 44 -3.68 -11.96 -3.97
C CYS A 44 -4.14 -11.05 -5.12
N ALA A 45 -4.42 -11.59 -6.32
CA ALA A 45 -5.00 -10.82 -7.42
C ALA A 45 -6.29 -10.10 -7.03
N LYS A 46 -7.04 -10.62 -6.04
CA LYS A 46 -8.25 -9.99 -5.52
C LYS A 46 -7.96 -8.66 -4.82
N ILE A 47 -6.82 -8.54 -4.11
CA ILE A 47 -6.39 -7.29 -3.49
C ILE A 47 -6.11 -6.25 -4.58
N HIS A 48 -5.29 -6.63 -5.58
CA HIS A 48 -4.92 -5.74 -6.68
C HIS A 48 -6.15 -5.25 -7.43
N LYS A 49 -7.05 -6.18 -7.80
CA LYS A 49 -8.31 -5.82 -8.45
C LYS A 49 -9.14 -4.85 -7.60
N ALA A 50 -9.35 -5.15 -6.32
CA ALA A 50 -10.15 -4.32 -5.43
C ALA A 50 -9.58 -2.90 -5.27
N ILE A 51 -8.24 -2.77 -5.24
CA ILE A 51 -7.57 -1.48 -5.21
C ILE A 51 -7.75 -0.75 -6.54
N TYR A 52 -7.53 -1.41 -7.69
CA TYR A 52 -7.74 -0.79 -9.01
C TYR A 52 -9.19 -0.38 -9.27
N ASP A 53 -10.16 -1.08 -8.67
CA ASP A 53 -11.59 -0.71 -8.75
C ASP A 53 -11.91 0.54 -7.91
N SER A 54 -11.15 0.80 -6.85
CA SER A 54 -11.40 1.88 -5.88
C SER A 54 -10.53 3.11 -6.05
N GLN A 55 -9.36 2.97 -6.70
CA GLN A 55 -8.37 4.03 -6.86
C GLN A 55 -7.88 4.16 -8.29
N ASP A 56 -7.60 5.40 -8.70
CA ASP A 56 -6.93 5.69 -9.97
C ASP A 56 -5.41 5.62 -9.79
N CYS A 57 -4.89 4.38 -9.76
CA CYS A 57 -3.46 4.10 -9.71
C CYS A 57 -3.06 3.18 -10.87
N SER A 58 -1.79 3.27 -11.26
CA SER A 58 -1.20 2.49 -12.36
C SER A 58 -0.35 1.33 -11.87
N ILE A 59 0.24 1.45 -10.67
CA ILE A 59 1.19 0.50 -10.11
C ILE A 59 0.79 0.17 -8.69
N ILE A 60 0.84 -1.11 -8.35
CA ILE A 60 0.68 -1.63 -6.98
C ILE A 60 1.90 -2.49 -6.67
N LYS A 61 2.48 -2.33 -5.49
CA LYS A 61 3.63 -3.13 -5.05
C LYS A 61 3.50 -3.60 -3.61
N HIS A 62 3.90 -4.83 -3.36
CA HIS A 62 4.10 -5.38 -2.03
C HIS A 62 5.51 -5.06 -1.54
N VAL A 63 5.60 -4.45 -0.35
CA VAL A 63 6.84 -4.02 0.31
C VAL A 63 7.05 -4.88 1.54
N THR A 64 8.23 -5.49 1.63
CA THR A 64 8.58 -6.46 2.69
C THR A 64 9.91 -6.15 3.37
N ASP A 65 10.27 -4.86 3.45
CA ASP A 65 11.44 -4.43 4.21
C ASP A 65 11.27 -4.81 5.69
N PRO A 66 12.35 -5.17 6.39
CA PRO A 66 12.29 -5.68 7.76
C PRO A 66 11.51 -4.80 8.73
N ASP A 67 11.70 -3.47 8.67
CA ASP A 67 11.04 -2.53 9.57
C ASP A 67 9.55 -2.40 9.24
N VAL A 68 9.19 -2.43 7.94
CA VAL A 68 7.79 -2.44 7.49
C VAL A 68 7.07 -3.71 7.96
N ILE A 69 7.74 -4.86 7.88
CA ILE A 69 7.20 -6.13 8.41
C ILE A 69 7.03 -6.02 9.92
N ALA A 70 8.05 -5.54 10.65
CA ALA A 70 8.01 -5.44 12.11
C ALA A 70 6.83 -4.58 12.58
N VAL A 71 6.65 -3.39 11.97
CA VAL A 71 5.52 -2.50 12.29
C VAL A 71 4.18 -3.13 11.90
N SER A 72 4.10 -3.83 10.76
CA SER A 72 2.87 -4.51 10.36
C SER A 72 2.42 -5.59 11.36
N CYS A 73 3.35 -6.21 12.09
CA CYS A 73 3.05 -7.21 13.11
C CYS A 73 2.31 -6.64 14.33
N THR A 74 2.36 -5.33 14.58
CA THR A 74 1.66 -4.72 15.71
C THR A 74 0.14 -4.80 15.58
N GLY A 75 -0.38 -4.88 14.37
CA GLY A 75 -1.81 -4.79 14.07
C GLY A 75 -2.39 -3.38 14.24
N GLU A 76 -1.58 -2.41 14.67
CA GLU A 76 -2.00 -1.02 14.88
C GLU A 76 -1.89 -0.17 13.62
N ASP A 77 -2.79 0.81 13.48
CA ASP A 77 -2.71 1.81 12.42
C ASP A 77 -1.51 2.73 12.68
N MET A 78 -0.76 3.05 11.64
CA MET A 78 0.42 3.91 11.74
C MET A 78 0.04 5.39 11.61
N ILE A 79 0.44 6.18 12.61
CA ILE A 79 0.24 7.63 12.65
C ILE A 79 1.54 8.32 12.20
N PRO A 80 1.50 9.33 11.31
CA PRO A 80 2.68 10.03 10.84
C PRO A 80 3.50 10.67 11.96
N MET A 81 4.80 10.43 11.93
CA MET A 81 5.81 11.09 12.78
C MET A 81 6.73 12.01 11.97
N ILE A 82 6.67 11.88 10.63
CA ILE A 82 7.42 12.71 9.68
C ILE A 82 6.47 13.32 8.66
N ASP A 83 6.73 14.55 8.25
CA ASP A 83 5.86 15.34 7.36
C ASP A 83 5.67 14.68 5.99
N ASP A 84 6.76 14.18 5.40
CA ASP A 84 6.72 13.54 4.09
C ASP A 84 5.85 12.28 4.09
N PHE A 85 5.80 11.55 5.22
CA PHE A 85 4.92 10.40 5.36
C PHE A 85 3.44 10.81 5.25
N ALA A 86 3.04 11.87 5.95
CA ALA A 86 1.69 12.40 5.89
C ALA A 86 1.30 12.88 4.48
N GLN A 87 2.27 13.46 3.74
CA GLN A 87 2.06 13.94 2.38
C GLN A 87 1.89 12.78 1.38
N ILE A 88 2.83 11.84 1.39
CA ILE A 88 3.01 10.85 0.32
C ILE A 88 2.22 9.56 0.61
N ALA A 89 2.33 8.99 1.80
CA ALA A 89 1.64 7.76 2.16
C ALA A 89 0.16 7.99 2.54
N GLY A 90 -0.11 9.00 3.37
CA GLY A 90 -1.46 9.35 3.80
C GLY A 90 -1.49 9.99 5.19
N VAL A 91 -2.65 10.49 5.58
CA VAL A 91 -2.87 11.11 6.90
C VAL A 91 -2.74 10.11 8.07
N ASP A 92 -2.84 8.86 7.79
CA ASP A 92 -2.49 7.67 8.56
C ASP A 92 -2.32 6.51 7.58
N VAL A 93 -1.70 5.40 8.00
CA VAL A 93 -1.64 4.15 7.24
C VAL A 93 -2.35 3.08 8.05
N LYS A 94 -3.39 2.49 7.47
CA LYS A 94 -4.18 1.45 8.12
C LYS A 94 -3.44 0.13 8.16
N ASN A 95 -3.72 -0.71 9.16
CA ASN A 95 -3.20 -2.07 9.27
C ASN A 95 -4.36 -3.06 9.17
N ARG A 96 -4.35 -3.95 8.17
CA ARG A 96 -5.45 -4.88 7.91
C ARG A 96 -4.94 -6.31 7.71
N PRO A 97 -5.70 -7.30 8.20
CA PRO A 97 -5.34 -8.69 8.03
C PRO A 97 -5.53 -9.16 6.58
N TRP A 98 -4.68 -10.11 6.17
CA TRP A 98 -4.89 -10.93 4.98
C TRP A 98 -5.10 -12.39 5.42
N ILE A 99 -6.30 -12.91 5.22
CA ILE A 99 -6.71 -14.24 5.67
C ILE A 99 -7.03 -15.10 4.46
N ASP A 100 -6.27 -16.16 4.24
CA ASP A 100 -6.38 -17.06 3.10
C ASP A 100 -7.77 -17.73 2.93
N GLY A 101 -8.48 -17.89 4.03
CA GLY A 101 -9.84 -18.46 4.03
C GLY A 101 -10.94 -17.46 3.68
N ASP A 102 -10.66 -16.14 3.69
CA ASP A 102 -11.66 -15.07 3.46
C ASP A 102 -11.10 -13.94 2.58
N THR A 103 -10.54 -14.32 1.45
CA THR A 103 -9.81 -13.39 0.57
C THR A 103 -10.67 -12.29 -0.03
N ASP A 104 -11.97 -12.54 -0.29
CA ASP A 104 -12.86 -11.54 -0.86
C ASP A 104 -13.23 -10.44 0.13
N ALA A 105 -13.49 -10.80 1.40
CA ALA A 105 -13.76 -9.82 2.44
C ALA A 105 -12.50 -9.01 2.77
N CYS A 106 -11.35 -9.68 2.89
CA CYS A 106 -10.07 -9.01 3.14
C CYS A 106 -9.70 -8.03 2.02
N ALA A 107 -9.84 -8.42 0.75
CA ALA A 107 -9.54 -7.55 -0.38
C ALA A 107 -10.40 -6.28 -0.39
N LYS A 108 -11.69 -6.42 -0.09
CA LYS A 108 -12.62 -5.28 0.02
C LYS A 108 -12.28 -4.37 1.20
N ASP A 109 -11.93 -4.94 2.36
CA ASP A 109 -11.55 -4.16 3.55
C ASP A 109 -10.22 -3.42 3.32
N ILE A 110 -9.24 -4.07 2.72
CA ILE A 110 -7.96 -3.47 2.34
C ILE A 110 -8.20 -2.30 1.36
N ALA A 111 -8.95 -2.50 0.29
CA ALA A 111 -9.24 -1.45 -0.68
C ALA A 111 -9.98 -0.26 -0.05
N LYS A 112 -10.97 -0.53 0.81
CA LYS A 112 -11.68 0.51 1.57
C LYS A 112 -10.75 1.25 2.54
N ALA A 113 -9.85 0.55 3.22
CA ALA A 113 -8.91 1.16 4.15
C ALA A 113 -7.83 2.00 3.44
N MET A 114 -7.58 1.72 2.15
CA MET A 114 -6.70 2.53 1.31
C MET A 114 -7.34 3.81 0.76
N ASP A 115 -8.63 4.06 1.00
CA ASP A 115 -9.29 5.28 0.52
C ASP A 115 -8.50 6.53 0.91
N SER A 116 -8.17 7.38 -0.08
CA SER A 116 -7.33 8.58 0.04
C SER A 116 -5.89 8.37 0.54
N ARG A 117 -5.40 7.13 0.58
CA ARG A 117 -4.04 6.72 0.98
C ARG A 117 -3.29 6.05 -0.17
N ASN A 118 -1.98 6.14 -0.13
CA ASN A 118 -1.11 5.44 -1.09
C ASN A 118 -0.39 4.22 -0.46
N ALA A 119 -0.66 3.94 0.81
CA ALA A 119 -0.08 2.81 1.52
C ALA A 119 -1.06 2.19 2.52
N ILE A 120 -0.91 0.89 2.75
CA ILE A 120 -1.61 0.12 3.77
C ILE A 120 -0.67 -0.95 4.31
N LEU A 121 -0.63 -1.14 5.62
CA LEU A 121 0.04 -2.27 6.25
C LEU A 121 -0.84 -3.52 6.15
N ILE A 122 -0.22 -4.64 5.82
CA ILE A 122 -0.85 -5.96 5.86
C ILE A 122 -0.31 -6.70 7.06
N GLN A 123 -1.16 -6.99 8.01
CA GLN A 123 -0.78 -7.51 9.33
C GLN A 123 0.14 -8.72 9.22
N GLY A 124 1.36 -8.57 9.77
CA GLY A 124 2.40 -9.61 9.74
C GLY A 124 3.01 -9.88 8.36
N ASN A 125 2.72 -9.05 7.35
CA ASN A 125 3.11 -9.30 5.95
C ASN A 125 3.64 -8.05 5.20
N GLY A 126 4.06 -7.01 5.94
CA GLY A 126 4.60 -5.80 5.33
C GLY A 126 3.53 -4.80 4.88
N ALA A 127 3.67 -4.24 3.68
CA ALA A 127 2.76 -3.20 3.18
C ALA A 127 2.42 -3.37 1.70
N ILE A 128 1.27 -2.84 1.29
CA ILE A 128 0.94 -2.58 -0.11
C ILE A 128 0.97 -1.08 -0.34
N ILE A 129 1.64 -0.66 -1.42
CA ILE A 129 1.74 0.73 -1.84
C ILE A 129 1.22 0.90 -3.26
N THR A 130 0.70 2.11 -3.56
CA THR A 130 0.11 2.44 -4.87
C THR A 130 0.64 3.76 -5.41
N GLY A 131 0.91 3.81 -6.72
CA GLY A 131 1.39 5.00 -7.39
C GLY A 131 1.09 4.99 -8.89
N ASN A 132 1.50 6.07 -9.57
CA ASN A 132 1.27 6.25 -11.00
C ASN A 132 2.56 6.24 -11.83
N SER A 133 3.73 6.25 -11.18
CA SER A 133 5.04 6.21 -11.81
C SER A 133 6.04 5.44 -10.95
N ASP A 134 7.15 5.02 -11.57
CA ASP A 134 8.26 4.39 -10.85
C ASP A 134 8.87 5.33 -9.79
N GLY A 135 8.87 6.65 -10.07
CA GLY A 135 9.33 7.66 -9.11
C GLY A 135 8.43 7.75 -7.88
N ASP A 136 7.09 7.66 -8.05
CA ASP A 136 6.14 7.62 -6.93
C ASP A 136 6.37 6.37 -6.08
N MET A 137 6.56 5.22 -6.74
CA MET A 137 6.79 3.95 -6.05
C MET A 137 8.07 3.97 -5.24
N GLN A 138 9.17 4.48 -5.81
CA GLN A 138 10.44 4.62 -5.11
C GLN A 138 10.34 5.57 -3.91
N ALA A 139 9.65 6.70 -4.08
CA ALA A 139 9.43 7.64 -2.98
C ALA A 139 8.61 7.00 -1.84
N LEU A 140 7.55 6.24 -2.18
CA LEU A 140 6.72 5.52 -1.22
C LEU A 140 7.49 4.44 -0.47
N GLU A 141 8.34 3.66 -1.14
CA GLU A 141 9.19 2.66 -0.49
C GLU A 141 10.09 3.31 0.56
N ILE A 142 10.82 4.35 0.18
CA ILE A 142 11.71 5.09 1.08
C ILE A 142 10.94 5.67 2.27
N ILE A 143 9.77 6.24 2.03
CA ILE A 143 8.96 6.87 3.07
C ILE A 143 8.32 5.84 4.00
N MET A 144 7.90 4.69 3.48
CA MET A 144 7.39 3.59 4.30
C MET A 144 8.47 3.05 5.22
N ASP A 145 9.66 2.79 4.70
CA ASP A 145 10.82 2.31 5.48
C ASP A 145 11.18 3.31 6.60
N LYS A 146 11.42 4.58 6.25
CA LYS A 146 11.73 5.64 7.23
C LYS A 146 10.63 5.88 8.26
N GLY A 147 9.38 5.80 7.83
CA GLY A 147 8.25 5.94 8.74
C GLY A 147 8.18 4.79 9.75
N CYS A 148 8.45 3.56 9.31
CA CYS A 148 8.50 2.39 10.17
C CYS A 148 9.71 2.43 11.12
N GLU A 149 10.89 2.82 10.62
CA GLU A 149 12.08 3.08 11.44
C GLU A 149 11.78 4.09 12.56
N ALA A 150 11.12 5.20 12.23
CA ALA A 150 10.74 6.21 13.21
C ALA A 150 9.78 5.67 14.29
N VAL A 151 8.83 4.80 13.91
CA VAL A 151 7.93 4.12 14.87
C VAL A 151 8.74 3.23 15.82
N ILE A 152 9.64 2.40 15.30
CA ILE A 152 10.48 1.49 16.08
C ILE A 152 11.38 2.28 17.03
N ASP A 153 12.06 3.31 16.54
CA ASP A 153 12.97 4.12 17.34
C ASP A 153 12.24 4.87 18.46
N THR A 154 11.09 5.45 18.16
CA THR A 154 10.30 6.18 19.17
C THR A 154 9.73 5.25 20.23
N ASP A 155 9.38 4.02 19.87
CA ASP A 155 8.93 3.01 20.83
C ASP A 155 10.05 2.59 21.79
N ILE A 156 11.26 2.39 21.27
CA ILE A 156 12.44 2.07 22.08
C ILE A 156 12.75 3.19 23.10
N PHE A 157 12.65 4.46 22.68
CA PHE A 157 12.93 5.61 23.54
C PHE A 157 11.72 6.11 24.34
N ASN A 158 10.54 5.53 24.12
CA ASN A 158 9.26 5.93 24.70
C ASN A 158 8.97 7.44 24.56
N ARG A 159 9.23 8.00 23.39
CA ARG A 159 9.07 9.44 23.08
C ARG A 159 8.44 9.66 21.69
N PRO A 160 7.24 9.11 21.43
CA PRO A 160 6.58 9.36 20.15
C PRO A 160 6.21 10.84 20.00
N HIS A 161 6.51 11.41 18.85
CA HIS A 161 6.09 12.76 18.47
C HIS A 161 5.33 12.68 17.15
N TYR A 162 4.01 12.69 17.26
CA TYR A 162 3.12 12.57 16.09
C TYR A 162 2.87 13.94 15.46
N VAL A 163 2.83 13.95 14.12
CA VAL A 163 2.36 15.13 13.37
C VAL A 163 0.87 15.33 13.66
N PRO A 164 0.43 16.55 14.02
CA PRO A 164 -0.97 16.84 14.30
C PRO A 164 -1.87 16.49 13.12
N LYS A 165 -3.03 15.85 13.35
CA LYS A 165 -3.94 15.41 12.29
C LYS A 165 -4.34 16.52 11.31
N VAL A 166 -4.53 17.74 11.81
CA VAL A 166 -4.87 18.90 10.97
C VAL A 166 -3.74 19.24 10.00
N GLU A 167 -2.49 19.15 10.46
CA GLU A 167 -1.30 19.37 9.64
C GLU A 167 -1.15 18.26 8.61
N CYS A 168 -1.32 17.00 9.01
CA CYS A 168 -1.33 15.85 8.08
C CYS A 168 -2.36 16.06 6.96
N PHE A 169 -3.58 16.44 7.32
CA PHE A 169 -4.65 16.68 6.34
C PHE A 169 -4.32 17.84 5.39
N LEU A 170 -3.80 18.96 5.92
CA LEU A 170 -3.42 20.11 5.10
C LEU A 170 -2.28 19.74 4.13
N MET A 171 -1.23 19.09 4.63
CA MET A 171 -0.09 18.67 3.81
C MET A 171 -0.53 17.69 2.71
N ARG A 172 -1.35 16.69 3.05
CA ARG A 172 -1.91 15.75 2.08
C ARG A 172 -2.75 16.43 1.02
N THR A 173 -3.61 17.38 1.40
CA THR A 173 -4.46 18.12 0.48
C THR A 173 -3.64 18.95 -0.50
N VAL A 174 -2.61 19.65 -0.02
CA VAL A 174 -1.70 20.44 -0.87
C VAL A 174 -0.92 19.53 -1.82
N TYR A 175 -0.43 18.39 -1.33
CA TYR A 175 0.28 17.40 -2.14
C TYR A 175 -0.59 16.88 -3.28
N LEU A 176 -1.80 16.41 -2.99
CA LEU A 176 -2.74 15.91 -4.00
C LEU A 176 -3.13 17.00 -5.01
N ALA A 177 -3.38 18.22 -4.56
CA ALA A 177 -3.70 19.34 -5.43
C ALA A 177 -2.54 19.75 -6.36
N LYS A 178 -1.30 19.58 -5.93
CA LYS A 178 -0.10 19.81 -6.76
C LYS A 178 0.07 18.72 -7.81
N TYR A 179 -0.04 17.45 -7.40
CA TYR A 179 0.10 16.30 -8.29
C TYR A 179 -0.99 16.24 -9.36
N SER A 180 -2.25 16.50 -9.01
CA SER A 180 -3.33 16.53 -9.99
C SER A 180 -3.14 17.59 -11.07
N LYS A 181 -2.39 18.68 -10.79
CA LYS A 181 -2.07 19.72 -11.79
C LYS A 181 -0.92 19.32 -12.72
N GLU A 182 -0.01 18.46 -12.30
CA GLU A 182 1.10 17.98 -13.14
C GLU A 182 0.66 16.88 -14.11
N ILE A 183 -0.26 16.01 -13.70
CA ILE A 183 -0.86 14.98 -14.56
C ILE A 183 -1.66 15.59 -15.69
N ASN A 184 -2.40 16.68 -15.45
CA ASN A 184 -3.20 17.38 -16.47
C ASN A 184 -2.37 18.25 -17.44
N LYS A 185 -1.04 18.31 -17.31
CA LYS A 185 -0.14 19.05 -18.20
C LYS A 185 0.59 18.20 -19.21
N LYS A 186 0.39 16.86 -19.18
CA LYS A 186 0.90 15.90 -20.17
C LYS A 186 -0.23 15.41 -21.06
#